data_9d7b84b02f5a0e5bb831f91904701da1
#
_entry.id   9d7b84b02f5a0e5bb831f91904701da1
#
_cell.length_a   1.000
_cell.length_b   1.000
_cell.length_c   1.000
_cell.angle_alpha   90.00
_cell.angle_beta   90.00
_cell.angle_gamma   90.00
#
_symmetry.space_group_name_H-M   'P 1'
#
loop_
_entity.id
_entity.type
_entity.pdbx_description
1 polymer ?
#
loop_
_entity_poly.entity_id
_entity_poly.type
_entity_poly.pdbx_seq_one_letter_code
_entity_poly.pdbx_strand_id
1 'polypeptide(L)'
;MTHCKRYNAGSQFAGVSGFTLIELTIVVVLLGLLAAVAIPRFLDVTEQAEDATIEAVSGGFATGVGLVRAEWELEARPRDNQGANLSYVTIDGIIVGVDRNTGYPTGQVNNDNSTEDDAMSALDCESIFNLIMQSAPTITSNWANRPFDSFRYFTNFSNGTGSGGNDLCFYYLSKSVRNLQNAPTDDTVGDGFIYDPRIGQVVVFSNNTNNSSN
;
A
#
# COMPACT_ATOMS: atom_id res chain seq x y z
N MET A 1 -3.23 -36.79 -83.17
CA MET A 1 -4.57 -36.46 -82.62
C MET A 1 -4.47 -36.53 -81.09
N THR A 2 -4.31 -35.39 -80.41
CA THR A 2 -4.06 -35.33 -78.97
C THR A 2 -5.31 -34.76 -78.30
N HIS A 3 -6.01 -35.60 -77.52
CA HIS A 3 -7.21 -35.20 -76.80
C HIS A 3 -6.82 -34.39 -75.54
N CYS A 4 -7.20 -33.11 -75.48
CA CYS A 4 -7.06 -32.25 -74.30
C CYS A 4 -8.28 -32.45 -73.40
N LYS A 5 -8.07 -33.02 -72.22
CA LYS A 5 -9.09 -33.27 -71.21
C LYS A 5 -9.23 -31.99 -70.32
N ARG A 6 -10.35 -31.27 -70.41
CA ARG A 6 -10.67 -30.15 -69.57
C ARG A 6 -11.08 -30.65 -68.20
N TYR A 7 -10.30 -30.25 -67.17
CA TYR A 7 -10.69 -30.34 -65.76
C TYR A 7 -11.59 -29.15 -65.39
N ASN A 8 -12.81 -29.46 -65.02
CA ASN A 8 -13.77 -28.49 -64.51
C ASN A 8 -13.55 -28.41 -62.99
N ALA A 9 -12.85 -27.36 -62.51
CA ALA A 9 -12.70 -27.08 -61.10
C ALA A 9 -13.96 -26.34 -60.62
N GLY A 10 -14.90 -27.11 -60.08
CA GLY A 10 -16.07 -26.53 -59.37
C GLY A 10 -15.61 -25.91 -58.06
N SER A 11 -15.52 -24.59 -58.00
CA SER A 11 -15.33 -23.86 -56.75
C SER A 11 -16.62 -23.97 -55.92
N GLN A 12 -16.59 -24.78 -54.89
CA GLN A 12 -17.63 -24.77 -53.84
C GLN A 12 -17.42 -23.49 -52.99
N PHE A 13 -18.22 -22.48 -53.24
CA PHE A 13 -18.34 -21.36 -52.32
C PHE A 13 -19.09 -21.89 -51.09
N ALA A 14 -18.36 -22.12 -49.99
CA ALA A 14 -18.97 -22.33 -48.68
C ALA A 14 -19.78 -21.06 -48.33
N GLY A 15 -21.09 -21.24 -48.20
CA GLY A 15 -21.99 -20.17 -47.85
C GLY A 15 -21.59 -19.56 -46.52
N VAL A 16 -21.18 -18.30 -46.53
CA VAL A 16 -20.95 -17.51 -45.31
C VAL A 16 -22.34 -17.19 -44.76
N SER A 17 -22.78 -17.93 -43.73
CA SER A 17 -24.00 -17.59 -42.98
C SER A 17 -23.73 -16.33 -42.17
N GLY A 18 -24.39 -15.22 -42.52
CA GLY A 18 -24.36 -13.97 -41.76
C GLY A 18 -25.22 -14.08 -40.50
N PHE A 19 -24.81 -13.39 -39.45
CA PHE A 19 -25.57 -13.24 -38.19
C PHE A 19 -26.90 -12.50 -38.45
N THR A 20 -27.98 -12.95 -37.82
CA THR A 20 -29.24 -12.23 -37.83
C THR A 20 -29.23 -11.08 -36.83
N LEU A 21 -29.95 -10.01 -37.12
CA LEU A 21 -30.07 -8.84 -36.21
C LEU A 21 -30.66 -9.27 -34.87
N ILE A 22 -31.58 -10.23 -34.85
CA ILE A 22 -32.21 -10.75 -33.64
C ILE A 22 -31.21 -11.53 -32.75
N GLU A 23 -30.31 -12.33 -33.34
CA GLU A 23 -29.27 -13.03 -32.60
C GLU A 23 -28.32 -12.02 -31.89
N LEU A 24 -27.95 -10.94 -32.60
CA LEU A 24 -27.11 -9.92 -32.02
C LEU A 24 -27.81 -9.18 -30.86
N THR A 25 -29.10 -8.82 -31.04
CA THR A 25 -29.85 -8.11 -30.00
C THR A 25 -30.07 -8.94 -28.74
N ILE A 26 -30.39 -10.24 -28.88
CA ILE A 26 -30.56 -11.16 -27.73
C ILE A 26 -29.23 -11.26 -26.97
N VAL A 27 -28.09 -11.44 -27.66
CA VAL A 27 -26.78 -11.56 -27.00
C VAL A 27 -26.43 -10.28 -26.23
N VAL A 28 -26.64 -9.09 -26.81
CA VAL A 28 -26.36 -7.83 -26.12
C VAL A 28 -27.25 -7.64 -24.90
N VAL A 29 -28.55 -7.99 -24.97
CA VAL A 29 -29.45 -7.94 -23.83
C VAL A 29 -29.01 -8.89 -22.70
N LEU A 30 -28.67 -10.13 -23.05
CA LEU A 30 -28.18 -11.11 -22.06
C LEU A 30 -26.88 -10.67 -21.41
N LEU A 31 -25.92 -10.15 -22.19
CA LEU A 31 -24.66 -9.61 -21.65
C LEU A 31 -24.91 -8.39 -20.73
N GLY A 32 -25.85 -7.51 -21.11
CA GLY A 32 -26.23 -6.36 -20.28
C GLY A 32 -26.82 -6.79 -18.92
N LEU A 33 -27.69 -7.80 -18.90
CA LEU A 33 -28.26 -8.33 -17.65
C LEU A 33 -27.19 -8.99 -16.76
N LEU A 34 -26.27 -9.76 -17.36
CA LEU A 34 -25.16 -10.38 -16.62
C LEU A 34 -24.21 -9.31 -16.06
N ALA A 35 -23.88 -8.28 -16.85
CA ALA A 35 -23.02 -7.20 -16.42
C ALA A 35 -23.63 -6.41 -15.24
N ALA A 36 -24.94 -6.17 -15.27
CA ALA A 36 -25.65 -5.45 -14.20
C ALA A 36 -25.53 -6.12 -12.83
N VAL A 37 -25.43 -7.45 -12.78
CA VAL A 37 -25.24 -8.21 -11.52
C VAL A 37 -23.76 -8.41 -11.18
N ALA A 38 -22.89 -8.51 -12.20
CA ALA A 38 -21.47 -8.80 -11.99
C ALA A 38 -20.69 -7.58 -11.47
N ILE A 39 -21.03 -6.37 -11.92
CA ILE A 39 -20.29 -5.15 -11.56
C ILE A 39 -20.30 -4.87 -10.04
N PRO A 40 -21.45 -4.83 -9.33
CA PRO A 40 -21.45 -4.63 -7.88
C PRO A 40 -20.61 -5.66 -7.14
N ARG A 41 -20.77 -6.94 -7.49
CA ARG A 41 -20.01 -8.04 -6.88
C ARG A 41 -18.50 -7.89 -7.07
N PHE A 42 -18.07 -7.43 -8.25
CA PHE A 42 -16.65 -7.22 -8.54
C PHE A 42 -16.06 -6.08 -7.71
N LEU A 43 -16.83 -5.01 -7.49
CA LEU A 43 -16.39 -3.87 -6.66
C LEU A 43 -16.23 -4.29 -5.20
N ASP A 44 -17.18 -5.06 -4.64
CA ASP A 44 -17.09 -5.58 -3.26
C ASP A 44 -15.85 -6.46 -3.05
N VAL A 45 -15.54 -7.35 -4.00
CA VAL A 45 -14.37 -8.23 -3.93
C VAL A 45 -13.06 -7.41 -4.02
N THR A 46 -13.05 -6.34 -4.82
CA THR A 46 -11.87 -5.48 -4.95
C THR A 46 -11.57 -4.75 -3.64
N GLU A 47 -12.58 -4.23 -2.96
CA GLU A 47 -12.45 -3.56 -1.66
C GLU A 47 -11.92 -4.54 -0.59
N GLN A 48 -12.52 -5.72 -0.47
CA GLN A 48 -12.03 -6.76 0.44
C GLN A 48 -10.58 -7.18 0.16
N ALA A 49 -10.16 -7.21 -1.11
CA ALA A 49 -8.79 -7.52 -1.46
C ALA A 49 -7.80 -6.38 -1.09
N GLU A 50 -8.25 -5.13 -1.14
CA GLU A 50 -7.46 -3.98 -0.68
C GLU A 50 -7.27 -4.02 0.83
N ASP A 51 -8.33 -4.27 1.61
CA ASP A 51 -8.27 -4.42 3.06
C ASP A 51 -7.33 -5.56 3.48
N ALA A 52 -7.48 -6.73 2.86
CA ALA A 52 -6.58 -7.86 3.10
C ALA A 52 -5.10 -7.54 2.78
N THR A 53 -4.86 -6.67 1.78
CA THR A 53 -3.50 -6.21 1.46
C THR A 53 -2.96 -5.30 2.55
N ILE A 54 -3.77 -4.37 3.07
CA ILE A 54 -3.37 -3.49 4.17
C ILE A 54 -3.04 -4.32 5.42
N GLU A 55 -3.89 -5.29 5.77
CA GLU A 55 -3.65 -6.20 6.89
C GLU A 55 -2.34 -6.99 6.72
N ALA A 56 -2.08 -7.51 5.53
CA ALA A 56 -0.85 -8.26 5.25
C ALA A 56 0.40 -7.36 5.37
N VAL A 57 0.35 -6.14 4.83
CA VAL A 57 1.46 -5.19 4.90
C VAL A 57 1.68 -4.70 6.33
N SER A 58 0.62 -4.36 7.06
CA SER A 58 0.72 -3.95 8.47
C SER A 58 1.25 -5.06 9.37
N GLY A 59 0.86 -6.31 9.11
CA GLY A 59 1.40 -7.49 9.81
C GLY A 59 2.88 -7.72 9.55
N GLY A 60 3.32 -7.56 8.29
CA GLY A 60 4.74 -7.59 7.92
C GLY A 60 5.53 -6.46 8.57
N PHE A 61 4.98 -5.25 8.58
CA PHE A 61 5.56 -4.09 9.24
C PHE A 61 5.67 -4.31 10.76
N ALA A 62 4.62 -4.77 11.44
CA ALA A 62 4.64 -5.09 12.86
C ALA A 62 5.68 -6.16 13.21
N THR A 63 5.87 -7.15 12.33
CA THR A 63 6.94 -8.15 12.48
C THR A 63 8.31 -7.49 12.42
N GLY A 64 8.55 -6.61 11.45
CA GLY A 64 9.80 -5.84 11.34
C GLY A 64 10.06 -4.99 12.58
N VAL A 65 9.05 -4.29 13.10
CA VAL A 65 9.11 -3.53 14.36
C VAL A 65 9.55 -4.42 15.52
N GLY A 66 8.96 -5.61 15.64
CA GLY A 66 9.32 -6.58 16.67
C GLY A 66 10.77 -7.08 16.55
N LEU A 67 11.26 -7.29 15.33
CA LEU A 67 12.65 -7.70 15.08
C LEU A 67 13.64 -6.61 15.47
N VAL A 68 13.38 -5.36 15.09
CA VAL A 68 14.21 -4.20 15.50
C VAL A 68 14.29 -4.11 17.03
N ARG A 69 13.14 -4.22 17.69
CA ARG A 69 13.08 -4.19 19.16
C ARG A 69 13.83 -5.34 19.81
N ALA A 70 13.77 -6.55 19.23
CA ALA A 70 14.51 -7.70 19.72
C ALA A 70 16.03 -7.50 19.57
N GLU A 71 16.49 -6.96 18.43
CA GLU A 71 17.91 -6.66 18.20
C GLU A 71 18.43 -5.62 19.21
N TRP A 72 17.63 -4.57 19.48
CA TRP A 72 17.99 -3.59 20.50
C TRP A 72 18.19 -4.23 21.90
N GLU A 73 17.35 -5.20 22.27
CA GLU A 73 17.55 -5.96 23.52
C GLU A 73 18.83 -6.81 23.48
N LEU A 74 19.13 -7.45 22.33
CA LEU A 74 20.33 -8.28 22.15
C LEU A 74 21.62 -7.47 22.18
N GLU A 75 21.61 -6.25 21.64
CA GLU A 75 22.72 -5.30 21.68
C GLU A 75 22.87 -4.60 23.05
N ALA A 76 22.20 -5.09 24.10
CA ALA A 76 22.21 -4.54 25.45
C ALA A 76 21.64 -3.11 25.54
N ARG A 77 20.64 -2.79 24.73
CA ARG A 77 19.89 -1.52 24.74
C ARG A 77 20.77 -0.30 24.48
N PRO A 78 21.39 -0.22 23.29
CA PRO A 78 22.25 0.91 22.97
C PRO A 78 21.48 2.23 23.07
N ARG A 79 22.17 3.24 23.60
CA ARG A 79 21.66 4.60 23.75
C ARG A 79 22.72 5.58 23.29
N ASP A 80 22.32 6.58 22.53
CA ASP A 80 23.18 7.66 22.06
C ASP A 80 24.49 7.16 21.42
N ASN A 81 24.44 5.99 20.78
CA ASN A 81 25.61 5.30 20.21
C ASN A 81 26.13 5.92 18.90
N GLN A 82 25.42 6.92 18.35
CA GLN A 82 25.91 7.76 17.25
C GLN A 82 25.97 9.26 17.62
N GLY A 83 25.60 9.63 18.81
CA GLY A 83 25.58 11.01 19.31
C GLY A 83 24.39 11.25 20.22
N ALA A 84 24.32 12.42 20.84
CA ALA A 84 23.22 12.76 21.72
C ALA A 84 21.87 12.67 20.98
N ASN A 85 20.92 11.93 21.54
CA ASN A 85 19.60 11.64 21.00
C ASN A 85 19.60 10.81 19.68
N LEU A 86 20.73 10.19 19.33
CA LEU A 86 20.87 9.35 18.14
C LEU A 86 21.22 7.92 18.56
N SER A 87 20.23 7.06 18.54
CA SER A 87 20.38 5.63 18.87
C SER A 87 20.02 4.76 17.66
N TYR A 88 20.76 3.68 17.46
CA TYR A 88 20.50 2.75 16.38
C TYR A 88 20.84 1.32 16.74
N VAL A 89 20.31 0.41 15.98
CA VAL A 89 20.69 -1.00 15.91
C VAL A 89 21.06 -1.38 14.48
N THR A 90 21.75 -2.54 14.31
CA THR A 90 22.12 -3.03 12.99
C THR A 90 21.52 -4.39 12.73
N ILE A 91 20.60 -4.50 11.76
CA ILE A 91 19.97 -5.75 11.36
C ILE A 91 20.42 -6.08 9.94
N ASP A 92 21.06 -7.24 9.75
CA ASP A 92 21.58 -7.69 8.45
C ASP A 92 22.45 -6.64 7.73
N GLY A 93 23.17 -5.82 8.49
CA GLY A 93 24.01 -4.74 7.96
C GLY A 93 23.24 -3.45 7.64
N ILE A 94 21.95 -3.38 7.91
CA ILE A 94 21.11 -2.18 7.75
C ILE A 94 21.04 -1.47 9.11
N ILE A 95 21.38 -0.18 9.12
CA ILE A 95 21.28 0.66 10.31
C ILE A 95 19.85 1.21 10.40
N VAL A 96 19.19 0.97 11.52
CA VAL A 96 17.84 1.42 11.83
C VAL A 96 17.90 2.29 13.08
N GLY A 97 17.45 3.55 12.97
CA GLY A 97 17.28 4.44 14.09
C GLY A 97 16.18 3.96 15.03
N VAL A 98 16.43 4.03 16.32
CA VAL A 98 15.51 3.58 17.35
C VAL A 98 15.40 4.61 18.47
N ASP A 99 14.26 4.70 19.11
CA ASP A 99 14.11 5.46 20.33
C ASP A 99 15.00 4.85 21.43
N ARG A 100 15.81 5.69 22.09
CA ARG A 100 16.78 5.25 23.09
C ARG A 100 16.17 4.63 24.34
N ASN A 101 14.90 4.92 24.65
CA ASN A 101 14.23 4.43 25.86
C ASN A 101 13.44 3.17 25.61
N THR A 102 12.83 3.06 24.42
CA THR A 102 11.92 1.99 24.06
C THR A 102 12.53 0.97 23.11
N GLY A 103 13.52 1.38 22.27
CA GLY A 103 14.14 0.55 21.26
C GLY A 103 13.26 0.21 20.06
N TYR A 104 12.15 0.89 19.90
CA TYR A 104 11.33 0.78 18.71
C TYR A 104 11.86 1.65 17.57
N PRO A 105 11.69 1.25 16.30
CA PRO A 105 12.20 2.00 15.16
C PRO A 105 11.55 3.37 15.02
N THR A 106 12.38 4.39 14.81
CA THR A 106 11.97 5.80 14.66
C THR A 106 12.47 6.43 13.37
N GLY A 107 13.26 5.74 12.55
CA GLY A 107 13.69 6.26 11.25
C GLY A 107 15.11 5.86 10.87
N GLN A 108 15.75 6.75 10.15
CA GLN A 108 17.18 6.64 9.84
C GLN A 108 17.99 7.51 10.80
N VAL A 109 19.26 7.18 10.96
CA VAL A 109 20.17 7.91 11.83
C VAL A 109 20.98 8.93 11.04
N ASN A 110 21.28 8.66 9.78
CA ASN A 110 22.07 9.55 8.94
C ASN A 110 21.21 10.73 8.46
N ASN A 111 21.71 11.95 8.67
CA ASN A 111 21.03 13.20 8.39
C ASN A 111 19.81 13.52 9.28
N ASP A 112 19.72 12.84 10.40
CA ASP A 112 18.75 13.13 11.42
C ASP A 112 19.40 13.84 12.62
N ASN A 113 18.60 14.58 13.38
CA ASN A 113 19.04 15.27 14.59
C ASN A 113 18.63 14.52 15.86
N SER A 114 17.68 13.62 15.77
CA SER A 114 17.13 12.85 16.89
C SER A 114 16.40 11.62 16.39
N THR A 115 16.59 10.50 17.09
CA THR A 115 15.82 9.25 16.89
C THR A 115 14.81 9.05 18.04
N GLU A 116 14.40 10.09 18.73
CA GLU A 116 13.39 10.01 19.77
C GLU A 116 11.98 9.98 19.18
N ASP A 117 11.06 9.33 19.88
CA ASP A 117 9.69 9.10 19.44
C ASP A 117 8.80 10.35 19.39
N ASP A 118 9.29 11.48 19.92
CA ASP A 118 8.65 12.80 19.89
C ASP A 118 9.34 13.80 18.94
N ALA A 119 10.26 13.32 18.10
CA ALA A 119 11.02 14.14 17.16
C ALA A 119 10.95 13.60 15.73
N MET A 120 9.86 12.92 15.38
CA MET A 120 9.70 12.27 14.09
C MET A 120 9.22 13.23 12.99
N SER A 121 9.48 12.83 11.76
CA SER A 121 9.03 13.49 10.55
C SER A 121 8.36 12.50 9.60
N ALA A 122 7.73 13.01 8.54
CA ALA A 122 7.18 12.15 7.48
C ALA A 122 8.27 11.34 6.75
N LEU A 123 9.51 11.86 6.68
CA LEU A 123 10.66 11.13 6.13
C LEU A 123 11.09 9.97 7.02
N ASP A 124 10.98 10.11 8.34
CA ASP A 124 11.28 9.02 9.28
C ASP A 124 10.27 7.92 9.15
N CYS A 125 8.98 8.23 9.04
CA CYS A 125 7.94 7.25 8.76
C CYS A 125 8.18 6.51 7.43
N GLU A 126 8.59 7.22 6.36
CA GLU A 126 8.97 6.60 5.09
C GLU A 126 10.19 5.70 5.24
N SER A 127 11.19 6.16 6.00
CA SER A 127 12.44 5.43 6.24
C SER A 127 12.22 4.15 7.02
N ILE A 128 11.44 4.18 8.11
CA ILE A 128 11.08 2.98 8.86
C ILE A 128 10.49 1.93 7.93
N PHE A 129 9.49 2.31 7.14
CA PHE A 129 8.80 1.40 6.23
C PHE A 129 9.76 0.70 5.26
N ASN A 130 10.70 1.46 4.69
CA ASN A 130 11.68 0.94 3.74
C ASN A 130 12.80 0.11 4.40
N LEU A 131 13.19 0.46 5.64
CA LEU A 131 14.32 -0.19 6.32
C LEU A 131 13.96 -1.53 6.95
N ILE A 132 12.74 -1.66 7.52
CA ILE A 132 12.37 -2.85 8.29
C ILE A 132 11.64 -3.92 7.49
N MET A 133 11.19 -3.60 6.27
CA MET A 133 10.49 -4.55 5.40
C MET A 133 11.39 -5.02 4.26
N GLN A 134 11.60 -6.34 4.13
CA GLN A 134 12.44 -6.92 3.06
C GLN A 134 11.87 -6.67 1.65
N SER A 135 10.57 -6.56 1.50
CA SER A 135 9.87 -6.34 0.24
C SER A 135 8.82 -5.26 0.43
N ALA A 136 9.27 -4.07 0.82
CA ALA A 136 8.40 -2.93 1.04
C ALA A 136 7.66 -2.57 -0.26
N PRO A 137 6.33 -2.40 -0.22
CA PRO A 137 5.63 -1.71 -1.30
C PRO A 137 6.18 -0.30 -1.50
N THR A 138 6.02 0.25 -2.70
CA THR A 138 6.47 1.63 -2.98
C THR A 138 5.74 2.64 -2.12
N ILE A 139 6.47 3.54 -1.47
CA ILE A 139 5.95 4.54 -0.53
C ILE A 139 6.56 5.92 -0.82
N THR A 140 5.86 6.97 -0.44
CA THR A 140 6.37 8.34 -0.46
C THR A 140 5.77 9.17 0.68
N SER A 141 6.57 10.05 1.26
CA SER A 141 6.14 11.10 2.18
C SER A 141 5.83 12.43 1.47
N ASN A 142 6.17 12.53 0.18
CA ASN A 142 5.99 13.77 -0.56
C ASN A 142 4.59 13.88 -1.15
N TRP A 143 3.75 14.75 -0.57
CA TRP A 143 2.39 15.01 -1.04
C TRP A 143 2.30 15.56 -2.46
N ALA A 144 3.35 16.18 -2.98
CA ALA A 144 3.40 16.68 -4.35
C ALA A 144 3.49 15.56 -5.41
N ASN A 145 3.79 14.33 -5.01
CA ASN A 145 3.84 13.18 -5.93
C ASN A 145 2.46 12.67 -6.35
N ARG A 146 1.37 13.33 -5.94
CA ARG A 146 0.01 12.99 -6.41
C ARG A 146 -0.09 13.10 -7.93
N PRO A 147 -0.85 12.22 -8.57
CA PRO A 147 -1.85 11.26 -8.05
C PRO A 147 -1.28 9.94 -7.51
N PHE A 148 0.02 9.81 -7.22
CA PHE A 148 0.70 8.65 -6.66
C PHE A 148 0.73 7.41 -7.58
N ASP A 149 0.76 7.57 -8.90
CA ASP A 149 0.69 6.46 -9.86
C ASP A 149 1.82 5.43 -9.69
N SER A 150 2.98 5.88 -9.14
CA SER A 150 4.15 5.02 -8.87
C SER A 150 4.27 4.57 -7.42
N PHE A 151 3.40 5.04 -6.53
CA PHE A 151 3.47 4.77 -5.10
C PHE A 151 2.21 4.08 -4.60
N ARG A 152 2.38 2.93 -3.95
CA ARG A 152 1.28 2.21 -3.37
C ARG A 152 0.83 2.78 -2.03
N TYR A 153 1.76 3.36 -1.28
CA TYR A 153 1.50 4.00 0.00
C TYR A 153 1.94 5.45 0.01
N PHE A 154 1.21 6.27 0.72
CA PHE A 154 1.59 7.60 1.16
C PHE A 154 1.75 7.59 2.66
N THR A 155 2.78 8.23 3.20
CA THR A 155 2.97 8.35 4.64
C THR A 155 3.04 9.80 5.09
N ASN A 156 2.56 10.04 6.28
CA ASN A 156 2.68 11.29 7.00
C ASN A 156 2.77 10.99 8.49
N PHE A 157 3.06 12.02 9.29
CA PHE A 157 3.11 11.90 10.72
C PHE A 157 2.15 12.90 11.39
N SER A 158 1.85 12.65 12.65
CA SER A 158 1.08 13.55 13.49
C SER A 158 1.87 13.82 14.77
N ASN A 159 2.19 15.09 14.99
CA ASN A 159 3.05 15.51 16.08
C ASN A 159 2.31 15.47 17.43
N GLY A 160 2.88 14.79 18.41
CA GLY A 160 2.41 14.78 19.79
C GLY A 160 1.03 14.16 20.02
N THR A 161 0.52 13.36 19.09
CA THR A 161 -0.84 12.79 19.15
C THR A 161 -0.90 11.39 19.78
N GLY A 162 0.25 10.75 19.99
CA GLY A 162 0.35 9.49 20.71
C GLY A 162 -0.02 9.62 22.18
N SER A 163 -0.35 8.50 22.82
CA SER A 163 -0.86 8.44 24.20
C SER A 163 0.06 9.04 25.26
N GLY A 164 1.34 9.19 24.96
CA GLY A 164 2.35 9.79 25.83
C GLY A 164 2.90 11.13 25.33
N GLY A 165 2.25 11.75 24.34
CA GLY A 165 2.72 12.97 23.69
C GLY A 165 3.80 12.71 22.62
N ASN A 166 3.99 11.45 22.22
CA ASN A 166 4.85 11.05 21.12
C ASN A 166 4.20 11.27 19.75
N ASP A 167 4.98 11.21 18.70
CA ASP A 167 4.52 11.32 17.32
C ASP A 167 4.00 9.97 16.82
N LEU A 168 3.06 10.01 15.88
CA LEU A 168 2.50 8.82 15.24
C LEU A 168 2.80 8.84 13.75
N CYS A 169 3.13 7.67 13.17
CA CYS A 169 3.22 7.50 11.73
C CYS A 169 1.91 6.95 11.15
N PHE A 170 1.43 7.58 10.10
CA PHE A 170 0.27 7.14 9.34
C PHE A 170 0.70 6.65 7.96
N TYR A 171 0.26 5.45 7.61
CA TYR A 171 0.54 4.81 6.32
C TYR A 171 -0.76 4.58 5.58
N TYR A 172 -1.04 5.43 4.60
CA TYR A 172 -2.28 5.40 3.83
C TYR A 172 -2.10 4.61 2.53
N LEU A 173 -3.09 3.84 2.13
CA LEU A 173 -3.17 3.34 0.77
C LEU A 173 -3.35 4.53 -0.17
N SER A 174 -2.42 4.77 -1.08
CA SER A 174 -2.38 5.97 -1.94
C SER A 174 -3.68 6.22 -2.70
N LYS A 175 -4.34 5.15 -3.13
CA LYS A 175 -5.62 5.20 -3.84
C LYS A 175 -6.74 5.85 -3.00
N SER A 176 -6.77 5.61 -1.68
CA SER A 176 -7.82 6.13 -0.80
C SER A 176 -7.67 7.62 -0.49
N VAL A 177 -6.45 8.19 -0.61
CA VAL A 177 -6.17 9.58 -0.24
C VAL A 177 -5.82 10.51 -1.42
N ARG A 178 -5.59 9.96 -2.62
CA ARG A 178 -5.10 10.72 -3.78
C ARG A 178 -5.95 11.93 -4.19
N ASN A 179 -7.26 11.90 -3.88
CA ASN A 179 -8.21 12.96 -4.25
C ASN A 179 -8.39 14.03 -3.17
N LEU A 180 -7.73 13.89 -2.00
CA LEU A 180 -7.79 14.88 -0.94
C LEU A 180 -7.04 16.15 -1.34
N GLN A 181 -7.47 17.30 -0.85
CA GLN A 181 -6.80 18.58 -1.12
C GLN A 181 -5.50 18.72 -0.32
N ASN A 182 -5.51 18.28 0.93
CA ASN A 182 -4.39 18.36 1.86
C ASN A 182 -3.91 16.97 2.26
N ALA A 183 -2.64 16.85 2.64
CA ALA A 183 -2.08 15.64 3.21
C ALA A 183 -2.79 15.31 4.52
N PRO A 184 -3.33 14.09 4.68
CA PRO A 184 -3.95 13.67 5.92
C PRO A 184 -2.90 13.45 7.02
N THR A 185 -3.29 13.71 8.27
CA THR A 185 -2.45 13.55 9.47
C THR A 185 -3.14 12.74 10.57
N ASP A 186 -4.26 12.12 10.25
CA ASP A 186 -5.08 11.34 11.20
C ASP A 186 -5.79 10.17 10.49
N ASP A 187 -6.45 9.34 11.24
CA ASP A 187 -7.17 8.15 10.75
C ASP A 187 -8.62 8.42 10.33
N THR A 188 -9.06 9.67 10.27
CA THR A 188 -10.46 10.00 9.93
C THR A 188 -10.77 9.87 8.44
N VAL A 189 -9.75 9.74 7.58
CA VAL A 189 -9.88 9.62 6.12
C VAL A 189 -8.95 8.56 5.56
N GLY A 190 -9.41 7.90 4.51
CA GLY A 190 -8.62 6.89 3.80
C GLY A 190 -8.52 5.55 4.52
N ASP A 191 -7.74 4.65 3.95
CA ASP A 191 -7.52 3.31 4.45
C ASP A 191 -6.02 3.10 4.65
N GLY A 192 -5.62 2.42 5.73
CA GLY A 192 -4.23 2.24 6.05
C GLY A 192 -3.97 1.70 7.44
N PHE A 193 -2.81 2.04 7.99
CA PHE A 193 -2.46 1.69 9.37
C PHE A 193 -1.64 2.79 10.04
N ILE A 194 -1.72 2.81 11.37
CA ILE A 194 -0.99 3.72 12.25
C ILE A 194 0.14 2.92 12.92
N TYR A 195 1.27 3.56 13.11
CA TYR A 195 2.35 3.05 13.94
C TYR A 195 2.64 4.03 15.08
N ASP A 196 2.63 3.52 16.30
CA ASP A 196 3.05 4.23 17.51
C ASP A 196 4.46 3.76 17.91
N PRO A 197 5.49 4.60 17.74
CA PRO A 197 6.88 4.24 18.02
C PRO A 197 7.19 4.13 19.52
N ARG A 198 6.35 4.68 20.41
CA ARG A 198 6.55 4.56 21.86
C ARG A 198 6.27 3.17 22.39
N ILE A 199 5.24 2.52 21.86
CA ILE A 199 4.79 1.21 22.33
C ILE A 199 4.95 0.11 21.28
N GLY A 200 5.39 0.46 20.07
CA GLY A 200 5.56 -0.47 18.95
C GLY A 200 4.24 -1.00 18.40
N GLN A 201 3.13 -0.31 18.65
CA GLN A 201 1.80 -0.76 18.23
C GLN A 201 1.54 -0.40 16.76
N VAL A 202 0.94 -1.35 16.04
CA VAL A 202 0.43 -1.15 14.68
C VAL A 202 -1.07 -1.41 14.69
N VAL A 203 -1.87 -0.44 14.20
CA VAL A 203 -3.33 -0.51 14.17
C VAL A 203 -3.83 -0.20 12.78
N VAL A 204 -4.60 -1.10 12.19
CA VAL A 204 -5.26 -0.87 10.89
C VAL A 204 -6.49 0.00 11.07
N PHE A 205 -6.73 0.91 10.14
CA PHE A 205 -7.95 1.72 10.05
C PHE A 205 -8.50 1.71 8.62
N SER A 206 -9.81 1.80 8.50
CA SER A 206 -10.51 1.95 7.22
C SER A 206 -11.62 2.97 7.39
N ASN A 207 -11.48 4.11 6.71
CA ASN A 207 -12.44 5.21 6.73
C ASN A 207 -12.75 5.67 5.30
N ASN A 208 -13.07 4.69 4.47
CA ASN A 208 -13.44 4.94 3.09
C ASN A 208 -14.85 5.56 3.06
N THR A 209 -14.94 6.89 3.13
CA THR A 209 -16.20 7.65 3.10
C THR A 209 -16.96 7.53 1.77
N ASN A 210 -16.48 6.75 0.83
CA ASN A 210 -17.17 6.50 -0.44
C ASN A 210 -18.37 5.55 -0.32
N ASN A 211 -18.65 4.98 0.86
CA ASN A 211 -19.77 4.06 1.08
C ASN A 211 -20.94 4.65 1.88
N SER A 212 -21.00 5.97 2.09
CA SER A 212 -22.13 6.63 2.75
C SER A 212 -23.05 7.33 1.75
N SER A 213 -23.56 6.60 0.77
CA SER A 213 -24.64 7.04 -0.09
C SER A 213 -25.52 5.86 -0.46
N ASN A 214 -26.36 5.45 0.50
CA ASN A 214 -27.60 4.77 0.25
C ASN A 214 -28.65 5.21 1.27
#